data_93a9252fc0c05c387bdbeea648608e18
#
_entry.id   93a9252fc0c05c387bdbeea648608e18
#
_cell.length_a   1.000
_cell.length_b   1.000
_cell.length_c   1.000
_cell.angle_alpha   90.00
_cell.angle_beta   90.00
_cell.angle_gamma   90.00
#
_symmetry.space_group_name_H-M   'P 1'
#
loop_
_entity.id
_entity.type
_entity.pdbx_description
1 polymer ?
#
loop_
_entity_poly.entity_id
_entity_poly.type
_entity_poly.pdbx_seq_one_letter_code
_entity_poly.pdbx_strand_id
1 'polypeptide(L)'
;QSLPEKGKPANFFGAVGQFNFDALINKNSLKATESFEVKLKVSGNGNLKLFNLPKLVLPNTLEVFEPEHRENVRTTLSGMQGSIEDNYTVVPRFQGKYPISVISFSYFDPKKERYFTLRSNDQIVDVYGGPVLPNTDENISSTSKQLVTNANESFRFIKLKSNLEPIFKKRFWKSKLFFNLIASPFILLFAFVMFTRRNQRIHNDVEGSRLRLANRLAKK
;
A
#
# COMPACT_ATOMS: atom_id res chain seq x y z
N GLN A 1 -37.43 -26.49 18.08
CA GLN A 1 -36.92 -27.19 19.28
C GLN A 1 -35.60 -26.54 19.70
N SER A 2 -35.43 -26.25 21.00
CA SER A 2 -34.18 -25.81 21.57
C SER A 2 -33.15 -26.95 21.58
N LEU A 3 -31.88 -26.63 21.29
CA LEU A 3 -30.82 -27.63 21.37
C LEU A 3 -30.54 -28.00 22.83
N PRO A 4 -30.14 -29.25 23.12
CA PRO A 4 -29.84 -29.69 24.48
C PRO A 4 -28.60 -28.93 25.03
N GLU A 5 -28.73 -28.40 26.24
CA GLU A 5 -27.61 -27.72 26.92
C GLU A 5 -26.56 -28.73 27.44
N LYS A 6 -26.97 -29.97 27.68
CA LYS A 6 -26.08 -31.03 28.17
C LYS A 6 -25.08 -31.44 27.08
N GLY A 7 -23.77 -31.31 27.36
CA GLY A 7 -22.72 -31.71 26.45
C GLY A 7 -22.40 -30.68 25.35
N LYS A 8 -22.93 -29.45 25.42
CA LYS A 8 -22.64 -28.36 24.47
C LYS A 8 -21.20 -27.85 24.66
N PRO A 9 -20.37 -27.92 23.64
CA PRO A 9 -19.00 -27.40 23.72
C PRO A 9 -18.96 -25.87 23.78
N ALA A 10 -17.95 -25.29 24.45
CA ALA A 10 -17.80 -23.84 24.55
C ALA A 10 -17.56 -23.17 23.17
N ASN A 11 -16.99 -23.90 22.22
CA ASN A 11 -16.71 -23.45 20.83
C ASN A 11 -17.84 -23.87 19.85
N PHE A 12 -19.05 -24.02 20.31
CA PHE A 12 -20.22 -24.30 19.46
C PHE A 12 -20.79 -23.01 18.87
N PHE A 13 -20.71 -22.84 17.56
CA PHE A 13 -21.16 -21.65 16.84
C PHE A 13 -22.51 -21.84 16.11
N GLY A 14 -23.34 -22.82 16.53
CA GLY A 14 -24.67 -23.00 15.99
C GLY A 14 -24.75 -23.96 14.78
N ALA A 15 -23.71 -24.71 14.48
CA ALA A 15 -23.71 -25.68 13.39
C ALA A 15 -24.58 -26.91 13.73
N VAL A 16 -25.63 -27.17 12.93
CA VAL A 16 -26.56 -28.28 13.10
C VAL A 16 -26.63 -29.09 11.82
N GLY A 17 -26.27 -30.37 11.89
CA GLY A 17 -26.22 -31.24 10.72
C GLY A 17 -25.17 -32.31 10.84
N GLN A 18 -24.68 -32.78 9.70
CA GLN A 18 -23.59 -33.75 9.60
C GLN A 18 -22.49 -33.13 8.75
N PHE A 19 -21.32 -32.87 9.34
CA PHE A 19 -20.25 -32.12 8.73
C PHE A 19 -18.91 -32.83 8.82
N ASN A 20 -18.06 -32.55 7.83
CA ASN A 20 -16.63 -32.77 7.83
C ASN A 20 -15.90 -31.42 7.94
N PHE A 21 -14.76 -31.38 8.61
CA PHE A 21 -13.94 -30.21 8.80
C PHE A 21 -12.52 -30.52 8.38
N ASP A 22 -11.98 -29.68 7.50
CA ASP A 22 -10.61 -29.76 7.01
C ASP A 22 -9.93 -28.40 7.20
N ALA A 23 -8.67 -28.42 7.67
CA ALA A 23 -7.81 -27.27 7.68
C ALA A 23 -6.53 -27.60 6.89
N LEU A 24 -6.29 -26.89 5.81
CA LEU A 24 -5.21 -27.16 4.87
C LEU A 24 -4.29 -25.94 4.77
N ILE A 25 -2.98 -26.19 4.71
CA ILE A 25 -1.96 -25.18 4.44
C ILE A 25 -1.36 -25.48 3.07
N ASN A 26 -1.23 -24.44 2.22
CA ASN A 26 -0.74 -24.62 0.85
C ASN A 26 0.79 -24.76 0.77
N LYS A 27 1.54 -24.27 1.79
CA LYS A 27 3.01 -24.35 1.84
C LYS A 27 3.48 -24.64 3.27
N ASN A 28 4.33 -25.66 3.41
CA ASN A 28 4.94 -26.02 4.71
C ASN A 28 6.33 -25.39 4.89
N SER A 29 6.92 -24.79 3.84
CA SER A 29 8.21 -24.11 3.88
C SER A 29 8.21 -22.92 2.93
N LEU A 30 8.66 -21.75 3.39
CA LEU A 30 8.68 -20.50 2.62
C LEU A 30 9.71 -19.52 3.20
N LYS A 31 10.07 -18.49 2.42
CA LYS A 31 10.88 -17.38 2.94
C LYS A 31 10.04 -16.43 3.80
N ALA A 32 10.69 -15.78 4.77
CA ALA A 32 10.08 -14.66 5.47
C ALA A 32 9.63 -13.60 4.45
N THR A 33 8.49 -12.97 4.70
CA THR A 33 7.80 -12.02 3.80
C THR A 33 7.05 -12.63 2.61
N GLU A 34 7.22 -13.93 2.31
CA GLU A 34 6.32 -14.62 1.39
C GLU A 34 5.02 -14.99 2.10
N SER A 35 3.92 -15.04 1.38
CA SER A 35 2.62 -15.46 1.92
C SER A 35 2.40 -16.96 1.77
N PHE A 36 1.68 -17.52 2.72
CA PHE A 36 1.04 -18.82 2.61
C PHE A 36 -0.45 -18.71 2.96
N GLU A 37 -1.21 -19.70 2.55
CA GLU A 37 -2.66 -19.74 2.77
C GLU A 37 -3.02 -20.83 3.76
N VAL A 38 -3.94 -20.48 4.66
CA VAL A 38 -4.61 -21.43 5.57
C VAL A 38 -6.08 -21.48 5.17
N LYS A 39 -6.51 -22.61 4.66
CA LYS A 39 -7.88 -22.84 4.21
C LYS A 39 -8.62 -23.66 5.25
N LEU A 40 -9.68 -23.08 5.81
CA LEU A 40 -10.64 -23.77 6.65
C LEU A 40 -11.85 -24.12 5.81
N LYS A 41 -12.25 -25.38 5.80
CA LYS A 41 -13.39 -25.88 5.02
C LYS A 41 -14.29 -26.74 5.87
N VAL A 42 -15.58 -26.42 5.85
CA VAL A 42 -16.64 -27.29 6.36
C VAL A 42 -17.50 -27.73 5.20
N SER A 43 -17.73 -29.04 5.10
CA SER A 43 -18.59 -29.63 4.07
C SER A 43 -19.58 -30.62 4.68
N GLY A 44 -20.74 -30.70 4.10
CA GLY A 44 -21.75 -31.64 4.59
C GLY A 44 -23.19 -31.24 4.30
N ASN A 45 -24.09 -31.73 5.17
CA ASN A 45 -25.54 -31.50 5.10
C ASN A 45 -26.01 -30.93 6.41
N GLY A 46 -26.62 -29.74 6.39
CA GLY A 46 -27.11 -29.03 7.57
C GLY A 46 -27.24 -27.52 7.30
N ASN A 47 -27.23 -26.73 8.34
CA ASN A 47 -27.47 -25.29 8.29
C ASN A 47 -26.24 -24.46 7.88
N LEU A 48 -25.53 -24.84 6.80
CA LEU A 48 -24.27 -24.28 6.35
C LEU A 48 -24.23 -22.74 6.24
N LYS A 49 -25.34 -22.08 5.99
CA LYS A 49 -25.43 -20.61 5.88
C LYS A 49 -25.76 -19.88 7.19
N LEU A 50 -25.93 -20.62 8.29
CA LEU A 50 -26.44 -20.06 9.56
C LEU A 50 -25.38 -20.07 10.68
N PHE A 51 -24.15 -20.41 10.39
CA PHE A 51 -23.01 -20.32 11.32
C PHE A 51 -21.74 -19.84 10.61
N ASN A 52 -20.82 -19.35 11.39
CA ASN A 52 -19.51 -18.95 10.89
C ASN A 52 -18.45 -20.00 11.22
N LEU A 53 -17.41 -20.09 10.39
CA LEU A 53 -16.27 -20.93 10.67
C LEU A 53 -15.48 -20.43 11.89
N PRO A 54 -14.73 -21.30 12.58
CA PRO A 54 -13.88 -20.90 13.68
C PRO A 54 -12.80 -19.91 13.17
N LYS A 55 -12.54 -18.86 13.95
CA LYS A 55 -11.50 -17.90 13.60
C LYS A 55 -10.11 -18.51 13.76
N LEU A 56 -9.23 -18.23 12.82
CA LEU A 56 -7.83 -18.61 12.89
C LEU A 56 -7.10 -17.69 13.89
N VAL A 57 -6.52 -18.29 14.92
CA VAL A 57 -5.72 -17.57 15.93
C VAL A 57 -4.27 -18.02 15.79
N LEU A 58 -3.41 -17.10 15.42
CA LEU A 58 -1.99 -17.32 15.23
C LEU A 58 -1.15 -16.38 16.10
N PRO A 59 0.14 -16.67 16.35
CA PRO A 59 1.05 -15.77 17.05
C PRO A 59 1.17 -14.41 16.35
N ASN A 60 1.40 -13.34 17.11
CA ASN A 60 1.54 -11.96 16.59
C ASN A 60 2.75 -11.77 15.64
N THR A 61 3.64 -12.74 15.57
CA THR A 61 4.77 -12.78 14.63
C THR A 61 4.35 -13.11 13.20
N LEU A 62 3.13 -13.63 13.04
CA LEU A 62 2.48 -13.90 11.77
C LEU A 62 1.41 -12.83 11.53
N GLU A 63 1.50 -12.16 10.41
CA GLU A 63 0.48 -11.21 9.98
C GLU A 63 -0.64 -11.97 9.26
N VAL A 64 -1.85 -11.91 9.82
CA VAL A 64 -3.02 -12.60 9.30
C VAL A 64 -3.97 -11.58 8.69
N PHE A 65 -4.30 -11.76 7.43
CA PHE A 65 -5.28 -10.92 6.73
C PHE A 65 -6.69 -11.51 6.89
N GLU A 66 -7.69 -10.66 6.71
CA GLU A 66 -9.09 -11.10 6.72
C GLU A 66 -9.32 -12.20 5.68
N PRO A 67 -10.08 -13.26 6.02
CA PRO A 67 -10.28 -14.39 5.12
C PRO A 67 -11.16 -14.04 3.94
N GLU A 68 -10.88 -14.63 2.79
CA GLU A 68 -11.81 -14.70 1.68
C GLU A 68 -12.83 -15.82 1.97
N HIS A 69 -14.08 -15.42 2.18
CA HIS A 69 -15.18 -16.35 2.41
C HIS A 69 -15.79 -16.83 1.09
N ARG A 70 -15.91 -18.14 0.94
CA ARG A 70 -16.54 -18.78 -0.24
C ARG A 70 -17.61 -19.76 0.18
N GLU A 71 -18.79 -19.65 -0.42
CA GLU A 71 -19.90 -20.54 -0.20
C GLU A 71 -20.25 -21.32 -1.50
N ASN A 72 -20.33 -22.64 -1.38
CA ASN A 72 -20.86 -23.50 -2.42
C ASN A 72 -21.96 -24.38 -1.80
N VAL A 73 -23.12 -23.78 -1.55
CA VAL A 73 -24.25 -24.39 -0.86
C VAL A 73 -25.48 -24.42 -1.75
N ARG A 74 -26.07 -25.62 -1.90
CA ARG A 74 -27.35 -25.84 -2.59
C ARG A 74 -28.43 -26.15 -1.56
N THR A 75 -29.58 -25.51 -1.69
CA THR A 75 -30.77 -25.82 -0.86
C THR A 75 -31.65 -26.76 -1.63
N THR A 76 -31.90 -27.92 -1.04
CA THR A 76 -32.78 -28.97 -1.59
C THR A 76 -33.95 -29.22 -0.63
N LEU A 77 -34.91 -30.03 -1.04
CA LEU A 77 -36.04 -30.45 -0.18
C LEU A 77 -35.54 -31.18 1.09
N SER A 78 -34.38 -31.83 1.04
CA SER A 78 -33.74 -32.51 2.18
C SER A 78 -32.85 -31.64 3.04
N GLY A 79 -32.75 -30.32 2.76
CA GLY A 79 -31.94 -29.38 3.49
C GLY A 79 -30.81 -28.76 2.66
N MET A 80 -29.97 -27.99 3.31
CA MET A 80 -28.79 -27.40 2.67
C MET A 80 -27.63 -28.39 2.61
N GLN A 81 -26.98 -28.49 1.45
CA GLN A 81 -25.84 -29.37 1.24
C GLN A 81 -24.75 -28.63 0.46
N GLY A 82 -23.52 -28.86 0.82
CA GLY A 82 -22.38 -28.23 0.14
C GLY A 82 -21.17 -28.00 1.03
N SER A 83 -20.49 -26.88 0.81
CA SER A 83 -19.33 -26.47 1.61
C SER A 83 -19.26 -24.97 1.77
N ILE A 84 -18.66 -24.53 2.89
CA ILE A 84 -18.23 -23.17 3.16
C ILE A 84 -16.73 -23.20 3.45
N GLU A 85 -16.01 -22.19 2.98
CA GLU A 85 -14.56 -22.11 3.07
C GLU A 85 -14.14 -20.69 3.47
N ASP A 86 -13.18 -20.60 4.40
CA ASP A 86 -12.47 -19.36 4.74
C ASP A 86 -11.00 -19.53 4.38
N ASN A 87 -10.50 -18.71 3.47
CA ASN A 87 -9.12 -18.74 3.01
C ASN A 87 -8.34 -17.55 3.59
N TYR A 88 -7.51 -17.82 4.58
CA TYR A 88 -6.67 -16.83 5.25
C TYR A 88 -5.34 -16.70 4.54
N THR A 89 -4.93 -15.46 4.22
CA THR A 89 -3.57 -15.16 3.79
C THR A 89 -2.74 -14.80 5.00
N VAL A 90 -1.59 -15.47 5.17
CA VAL A 90 -0.68 -15.30 6.31
C VAL A 90 0.71 -14.95 5.82
N VAL A 91 1.33 -13.92 6.41
CA VAL A 91 2.68 -13.47 6.07
C VAL A 91 3.58 -13.52 7.32
N PRO A 92 4.62 -14.37 7.35
CA PRO A 92 5.58 -14.40 8.44
C PRO A 92 6.57 -13.24 8.33
N ARG A 93 6.85 -12.58 9.46
CA ARG A 93 7.81 -11.46 9.51
C ARG A 93 9.23 -11.90 9.84
N PHE A 94 9.39 -13.03 10.54
CA PHE A 94 10.65 -13.53 11.05
C PHE A 94 10.87 -14.97 10.60
N GLN A 95 12.12 -15.38 10.51
CA GLN A 95 12.45 -16.80 10.32
C GLN A 95 12.16 -17.60 11.59
N GLY A 96 11.76 -18.85 11.43
CA GLY A 96 11.47 -19.75 12.54
C GLY A 96 10.49 -20.85 12.15
N LYS A 97 10.22 -21.74 13.11
CA LYS A 97 9.21 -22.80 12.97
C LYS A 97 7.92 -22.35 13.67
N TYR A 98 6.86 -22.26 12.91
CA TYR A 98 5.57 -21.80 13.40
C TYR A 98 4.58 -22.97 13.48
N PRO A 99 4.30 -23.48 14.71
CA PRO A 99 3.23 -24.44 14.88
C PRO A 99 1.88 -23.75 14.68
N ILE A 100 1.07 -24.27 13.78
CA ILE A 100 -0.30 -23.86 13.60
C ILE A 100 -1.15 -24.65 14.57
N SER A 101 -1.71 -23.97 15.56
CA SER A 101 -2.53 -24.61 16.60
C SER A 101 -3.69 -25.40 16.02
N VAL A 102 -4.02 -26.51 16.66
CA VAL A 102 -5.18 -27.32 16.30
C VAL A 102 -6.45 -26.48 16.32
N ILE A 103 -7.11 -26.40 15.18
CA ILE A 103 -8.39 -25.71 15.04
C ILE A 103 -9.50 -26.72 15.27
N SER A 104 -10.46 -26.39 16.12
CA SER A 104 -11.57 -27.25 16.43
C SER A 104 -12.90 -26.66 15.94
N PHE A 105 -13.73 -27.51 15.34
CA PHE A 105 -15.07 -27.19 14.87
C PHE A 105 -16.07 -28.09 15.55
N SER A 106 -17.10 -27.52 16.21
CA SER A 106 -18.13 -28.28 16.94
C SER A 106 -19.48 -28.09 16.28
N TYR A 107 -20.21 -29.20 16.16
CA TYR A 107 -21.57 -29.23 15.59
C TYR A 107 -22.49 -30.18 16.37
N PHE A 108 -23.78 -29.97 16.22
CA PHE A 108 -24.81 -30.86 16.75
C PHE A 108 -25.35 -31.76 15.62
N ASP A 109 -25.31 -33.08 15.82
CA ASP A 109 -25.93 -34.04 14.91
C ASP A 109 -27.37 -34.36 15.38
N PRO A 110 -28.40 -33.90 14.66
CA PRO A 110 -29.78 -34.14 15.04
C PRO A 110 -30.22 -35.60 14.94
N LYS A 111 -29.53 -36.46 14.18
CA LYS A 111 -29.82 -37.89 14.09
C LYS A 111 -29.27 -38.66 15.29
N LYS A 112 -28.16 -38.21 15.83
CA LYS A 112 -27.48 -38.82 16.98
C LYS A 112 -27.79 -38.09 18.28
N GLU A 113 -28.47 -36.96 18.21
CA GLU A 113 -28.88 -36.10 19.34
C GLU A 113 -27.72 -35.74 20.28
N ARG A 114 -26.54 -35.51 19.69
CA ARG A 114 -25.32 -35.16 20.44
C ARG A 114 -24.41 -34.24 19.69
N TYR A 115 -23.54 -33.58 20.44
CA TYR A 115 -22.48 -32.74 19.90
C TYR A 115 -21.25 -33.55 19.49
N PHE A 116 -20.61 -33.12 18.41
CA PHE A 116 -19.33 -33.62 17.90
C PHE A 116 -18.35 -32.47 17.77
N THR A 117 -17.08 -32.74 18.07
CA THR A 117 -15.98 -31.81 17.84
C THR A 117 -14.99 -32.46 16.92
N LEU A 118 -14.81 -31.86 15.74
CA LEU A 118 -13.78 -32.21 14.79
C LEU A 118 -12.54 -31.34 15.03
N ARG A 119 -11.34 -31.86 14.77
CA ARG A 119 -10.08 -31.16 15.00
C ARG A 119 -9.24 -31.27 13.74
N SER A 120 -8.51 -30.19 13.42
CA SER A 120 -7.49 -30.23 12.39
C SER A 120 -6.26 -31.04 12.86
N ASN A 121 -5.43 -31.42 11.91
CA ASN A 121 -4.10 -31.98 12.23
C ASN A 121 -3.17 -30.85 12.68
N ASP A 122 -2.19 -31.21 13.49
CA ASP A 122 -1.05 -30.35 13.81
C ASP A 122 -0.23 -30.11 12.55
N GLN A 123 0.08 -28.86 12.26
CA GLN A 123 0.89 -28.48 11.12
C GLN A 123 1.98 -27.51 11.55
N ILE A 124 3.16 -27.61 10.95
CA ILE A 124 4.28 -26.71 11.22
C ILE A 124 4.69 -26.06 9.91
N VAL A 125 4.82 -24.74 9.93
CA VAL A 125 5.34 -23.96 8.81
C VAL A 125 6.78 -23.56 9.14
N ASP A 126 7.72 -23.93 8.26
CA ASP A 126 9.13 -23.59 8.39
C ASP A 126 9.47 -22.35 7.55
N VAL A 127 9.84 -21.27 8.22
CA VAL A 127 10.15 -19.99 7.58
C VAL A 127 11.64 -19.71 7.65
N TYR A 128 12.26 -19.50 6.49
CA TYR A 128 13.70 -19.28 6.36
C TYR A 128 14.03 -17.93 5.72
N GLY A 129 15.29 -17.48 5.81
CA GLY A 129 15.82 -16.33 5.08
C GLY A 129 15.28 -14.96 5.49
N GLY A 130 14.91 -14.81 6.77
CA GLY A 130 14.45 -13.57 7.34
C GLY A 130 15.22 -13.14 8.60
N PRO A 131 14.85 -12.01 9.22
CA PRO A 131 15.38 -11.63 10.51
C PRO A 131 15.01 -12.69 11.56
N VAL A 132 15.91 -12.94 12.51
CA VAL A 132 15.67 -13.83 13.65
C VAL A 132 14.84 -13.07 14.68
N LEU A 133 13.87 -13.72 15.30
CA LEU A 133 13.20 -13.17 16.49
C LEU A 133 14.25 -12.88 17.57
N PRO A 134 14.32 -11.67 18.13
CA PRO A 134 15.17 -11.44 19.29
C PRO A 134 14.68 -12.35 20.41
N ASN A 135 15.57 -13.25 20.88
CA ASN A 135 15.27 -14.15 21.99
C ASN A 135 14.86 -13.32 23.21
N THR A 136 13.68 -13.59 23.72
CA THR A 136 13.12 -12.92 24.93
C THR A 136 13.73 -13.49 26.23
N ASP A 137 14.71 -14.39 26.14
CA ASP A 137 15.34 -15.06 27.28
C ASP A 137 16.77 -14.57 27.54
N GLU A 138 16.94 -13.25 27.70
CA GLU A 138 18.08 -12.73 28.45
C GLU A 138 17.69 -11.46 29.19
N ASN A 139 17.57 -11.60 30.54
CA ASN A 139 17.68 -10.57 31.55
C ASN A 139 17.27 -9.12 31.16
N ILE A 140 16.12 -8.73 31.62
CA ILE A 140 15.75 -7.34 31.81
C ILE A 140 16.78 -6.68 32.75
N SER A 141 17.87 -6.25 32.20
CA SER A 141 18.73 -5.25 32.79
C SER A 141 18.79 -4.06 31.83
N SER A 142 17.95 -3.10 32.13
CA SER A 142 18.09 -1.66 31.79
C SER A 142 19.15 -1.32 30.74
N THR A 143 18.75 -1.17 29.49
CA THR A 143 19.18 -0.04 28.65
C THR A 143 18.41 -0.05 27.34
N SER A 144 17.27 0.59 27.33
CA SER A 144 16.45 0.87 26.17
C SER A 144 17.08 1.91 25.25
N LYS A 145 18.21 1.65 24.60
CA LYS A 145 18.76 2.59 23.60
C LYS A 145 19.67 2.00 22.51
N GLN A 146 19.73 0.68 22.32
CA GLN A 146 20.69 0.11 21.35
C GLN A 146 20.13 -0.92 20.36
N LEU A 147 18.86 -0.82 19.99
CA LEU A 147 18.27 -1.73 18.99
C LEU A 147 18.10 -1.11 17.60
N VAL A 148 18.90 -0.11 17.25
CA VAL A 148 18.81 0.57 15.93
C VAL A 148 20.09 0.44 15.10
N THR A 149 21.07 -0.38 15.49
CA THR A 149 22.39 -0.32 14.84
C THR A 149 22.63 -1.34 13.72
N ASN A 150 21.73 -2.23 13.35
CA ASN A 150 21.97 -3.16 12.24
C ASN A 150 20.87 -3.20 11.18
N ALA A 151 20.11 -2.15 11.01
CA ALA A 151 19.29 -1.94 9.82
C ALA A 151 20.07 -1.13 8.78
N ASN A 152 21.33 -1.47 8.56
CA ASN A 152 22.05 -1.02 7.37
C ASN A 152 21.50 -1.83 6.20
N GLU A 153 20.67 -1.23 5.41
CA GLU A 153 20.46 -1.29 3.97
C GLU A 153 19.02 -1.22 3.45
N SER A 154 17.97 -1.23 4.29
CA SER A 154 16.60 -1.25 3.71
C SER A 154 15.65 -0.14 4.15
N PHE A 155 15.95 0.61 5.19
CA PHE A 155 15.15 1.77 5.59
C PHE A 155 15.94 3.07 5.45
N ARG A 156 15.75 3.77 4.35
CA ARG A 156 16.10 5.19 4.28
C ARG A 156 15.19 5.91 5.26
N PHE A 157 15.78 6.47 6.33
CA PHE A 157 15.05 7.32 7.26
C PHE A 157 14.29 8.39 6.48
N ILE A 158 13.02 8.55 6.80
CA ILE A 158 12.22 9.68 6.32
C ILE A 158 12.95 10.93 6.79
N LYS A 159 13.45 11.73 5.86
CA LYS A 159 14.16 12.97 6.14
C LYS A 159 13.19 13.92 6.85
N LEU A 160 13.33 14.05 8.17
CA LEU A 160 12.46 14.90 9.00
C LEU A 160 12.63 16.40 8.72
N LYS A 161 13.71 16.79 8.03
CA LYS A 161 13.94 18.15 7.52
C LYS A 161 14.13 18.03 6.01
N SER A 162 13.07 18.09 5.26
CA SER A 162 13.14 18.34 3.83
C SER A 162 13.12 19.85 3.60
N ASN A 163 14.17 20.39 3.00
CA ASN A 163 14.08 21.70 2.38
C ASN A 163 13.16 21.52 1.17
N LEU A 164 11.87 21.74 1.39
CA LEU A 164 10.88 21.79 0.32
C LEU A 164 11.15 23.07 -0.47
N GLU A 165 11.94 22.97 -1.54
CA GLU A 165 11.96 24.03 -2.53
C GLU A 165 10.63 24.03 -3.26
N PRO A 166 9.96 25.19 -3.36
CA PRO A 166 8.70 25.27 -4.08
C PRO A 166 8.95 24.86 -5.52
N ILE A 167 8.19 23.88 -6.00
CA ILE A 167 8.19 23.39 -7.40
C ILE A 167 7.83 24.51 -8.39
N PHE A 168 7.40 25.65 -7.93
CA PHE A 168 7.16 26.82 -8.76
C PHE A 168 8.51 27.39 -9.22
N LYS A 169 9.04 26.85 -10.30
CA LYS A 169 10.03 27.56 -11.16
C LYS A 169 9.58 28.99 -11.26
N LYS A 170 10.48 29.94 -10.96
CA LYS A 170 10.26 31.39 -11.08
C LYS A 170 9.37 31.67 -12.28
N ARG A 171 8.15 32.11 -12.04
CA ARG A 171 7.23 32.39 -13.12
C ARG A 171 7.88 33.43 -14.04
N PHE A 172 8.19 33.04 -15.27
CA PHE A 172 8.65 33.95 -16.31
C PHE A 172 7.68 35.14 -16.48
N TRP A 173 6.42 34.87 -16.32
CA TRP A 173 5.30 35.82 -16.28
C TRP A 173 5.45 36.77 -15.08
N LYS A 174 5.54 38.10 -15.31
CA LYS A 174 5.84 39.17 -14.35
C LYS A 174 7.29 39.25 -13.85
N SER A 175 8.25 38.58 -14.50
CA SER A 175 9.67 38.78 -14.27
C SER A 175 10.14 40.11 -14.90
N LYS A 176 11.20 40.70 -14.33
CA LYS A 176 11.87 41.87 -14.93
C LYS A 176 12.31 41.60 -16.39
N LEU A 177 12.73 40.37 -16.70
CA LEU A 177 13.02 39.92 -18.06
C LEU A 177 11.81 39.96 -18.99
N PHE A 178 10.62 39.59 -18.50
CA PHE A 178 9.38 39.64 -19.26
C PHE A 178 9.03 41.07 -19.69
N PHE A 179 9.11 42.04 -18.77
CA PHE A 179 8.82 43.43 -19.07
C PHE A 179 9.88 44.05 -20.02
N ASN A 180 11.16 43.72 -19.84
CA ASN A 180 12.20 44.16 -20.75
C ASN A 180 12.01 43.62 -22.17
N LEU A 181 11.58 42.36 -22.29
CA LEU A 181 11.34 41.74 -23.60
C LEU A 181 10.13 42.36 -24.31
N ILE A 182 9.08 42.71 -23.58
CA ILE A 182 7.93 43.43 -24.15
C ILE A 182 8.28 44.88 -24.50
N ALA A 183 9.11 45.54 -23.69
CA ALA A 183 9.49 46.93 -23.95
C ALA A 183 10.51 47.06 -25.11
N SER A 184 11.30 45.99 -25.39
CA SER A 184 12.36 46.05 -26.41
C SER A 184 11.90 46.43 -27.81
N PRO A 185 10.79 45.93 -28.39
CA PRO A 185 10.32 46.33 -29.70
C PRO A 185 9.91 47.83 -29.77
N PHE A 186 9.35 48.36 -28.70
CA PHE A 186 8.97 49.76 -28.60
C PHE A 186 10.22 50.66 -28.56
N ILE A 187 11.24 50.28 -27.84
CA ILE A 187 12.51 50.99 -27.77
C ILE A 187 13.20 50.96 -29.12
N LEU A 188 13.22 49.83 -29.83
CA LEU A 188 13.79 49.69 -31.15
C LEU A 188 13.02 50.55 -32.18
N LEU A 189 11.69 50.57 -32.12
CA LEU A 189 10.85 51.38 -32.99
C LEU A 189 11.12 52.89 -32.75
N PHE A 190 11.20 53.28 -31.48
CA PHE A 190 11.55 54.67 -31.14
C PHE A 190 12.94 55.06 -31.63
N ALA A 191 13.93 54.22 -31.43
CA ALA A 191 15.29 54.44 -31.93
C ALA A 191 15.31 54.49 -33.45
N PHE A 192 14.56 53.67 -34.17
CA PHE A 192 14.45 53.67 -35.61
C PHE A 192 13.83 55.00 -36.12
N VAL A 193 12.72 55.44 -35.51
CA VAL A 193 12.07 56.71 -35.85
C VAL A 193 13.01 57.90 -35.60
N MET A 194 13.75 57.86 -34.49
CA MET A 194 14.71 58.89 -34.15
C MET A 194 15.89 58.92 -35.15
N PHE A 195 16.39 57.75 -35.54
CA PHE A 195 17.43 57.60 -36.53
C PHE A 195 17.00 58.07 -37.92
N THR A 196 15.78 57.69 -38.36
CA THR A 196 15.27 58.18 -39.67
C THR A 196 15.02 59.68 -39.66
N ARG A 197 14.50 60.27 -38.60
CA ARG A 197 14.34 61.72 -38.45
C ARG A 197 15.71 62.44 -38.45
N ARG A 198 16.70 61.85 -37.80
CA ARG A 198 18.08 62.40 -37.80
C ARG A 198 18.68 62.34 -39.20
N ASN A 199 18.54 61.24 -39.91
CA ASN A 199 19.02 61.08 -41.26
C ASN A 199 18.35 62.01 -42.26
N GLN A 200 17.02 62.20 -42.14
CA GLN A 200 16.27 63.19 -42.96
C GLN A 200 16.75 64.62 -42.71
N ARG A 201 17.07 65.00 -41.47
CA ARG A 201 17.61 66.30 -41.15
C ARG A 201 19.04 66.50 -41.79
N ILE A 202 19.83 65.45 -41.78
CA ILE A 202 21.18 65.52 -42.43
C ILE A 202 21.08 65.59 -43.96
N HIS A 203 20.08 64.86 -44.56
CA HIS A 203 19.84 64.90 -45.97
C HIS A 203 19.29 66.28 -46.45
N ASN A 204 18.37 66.88 -45.66
CA ASN A 204 17.81 68.19 -45.96
C ASN A 204 18.80 69.31 -45.74
N ASP A 205 19.91 69.12 -45.02
CA ASP A 205 20.98 70.13 -44.82
C ASP A 205 22.12 70.08 -45.88
N VAL A 206 21.96 69.22 -46.92
CA VAL A 206 22.92 69.13 -48.03
C VAL A 206 22.92 70.41 -48.81
N GLU A 207 21.82 71.16 -48.97
CA GLU A 207 21.81 72.49 -49.59
C GLU A 207 22.51 73.53 -48.71
N GLY A 208 22.27 73.49 -47.39
CA GLY A 208 22.96 74.37 -46.45
C GLY A 208 24.50 74.14 -46.41
N SER A 209 24.95 72.92 -46.60
CA SER A 209 26.35 72.57 -46.64
C SER A 209 27.02 73.01 -47.94
N ARG A 210 26.32 72.97 -49.07
CA ARG A 210 26.77 73.50 -50.35
C ARG A 210 26.90 75.00 -50.30
N LEU A 211 25.96 75.70 -49.71
CA LEU A 211 26.02 77.17 -49.52
C LEU A 211 27.20 77.57 -48.59
N ARG A 212 27.44 76.82 -47.52
CA ARG A 212 28.61 77.06 -46.63
C ARG A 212 29.96 76.82 -47.33
N LEU A 213 30.06 75.82 -48.22
CA LEU A 213 31.21 75.52 -49.00
C LEU A 213 31.44 76.60 -50.06
N ALA A 214 30.35 77.03 -50.77
CA ALA A 214 30.44 78.12 -51.74
C ALA A 214 30.92 79.44 -51.08
N ASN A 215 30.31 79.79 -49.92
CA ASN A 215 30.73 80.99 -49.19
C ASN A 215 32.17 80.90 -48.64
N ARG A 216 32.70 79.71 -48.39
CA ARG A 216 34.12 79.53 -47.95
C ARG A 216 35.10 79.66 -49.10
N LEU A 217 34.68 79.25 -50.30
CA LEU A 217 35.50 79.43 -51.52
C LEU A 217 35.48 80.85 -52.05
N ALA A 218 34.36 81.57 -51.84
CA ALA A 218 34.26 82.99 -52.24
C ALA A 218 35.01 83.93 -51.28
N LYS A 219 35.49 83.50 -50.17
CA LYS A 219 36.20 84.30 -49.15
C LYS A 219 37.76 84.11 -49.18
N LYS A 220 38.25 83.36 -50.15
CA LYS A 220 39.63 83.16 -50.46
C LYS A 220 39.97 83.93 -51.78
#